data_4b9cd2449925071f30f591f446279338
#
_entry.id   4b9cd2449925071f30f591f446279338
#
_cell.length_a   1.000
_cell.length_b   1.000
_cell.length_c   1.000
_cell.angle_alpha   90.00
_cell.angle_beta   90.00
_cell.angle_gamma   90.00
#
_symmetry.space_group_name_H-M   'P 1'
#
loop_
_entity.id
_entity.type
_entity.pdbx_description
1 polymer ?
#
loop_
_entity_poly.entity_id
_entity_poly.type
_entity_poly.pdbx_seq_one_letter_code
_entity_poly.pdbx_strand_id
1 'polypeptide(L)'
;MVGSPPSAKRMKSRGVKSSGKLEGWFAGDTNLINKYLLEISRKNVNTPKVVSFTWMKQQKLDSVRSVLKEQRLKRFMELTGNIYPDLVKVFYTNLSFDGNSLVSHVKGVDMVITNEVWSAVIGLKSSGL
;
A
#
# COMPACT_ATOMS: atom_id res chain seq x y z
N MET A 1 17.84 32.82 1.62
CA MET A 1 17.85 32.46 1.40
C MET A 1 18.03 32.09 0.80
N VAL A 2 18.04 32.28 0.96
CA VAL A 2 18.38 31.71 0.54
C VAL A 2 19.51 31.81 -0.31
N GLY A 3 20.41 32.60 -0.19
CA GLY A 3 21.66 32.58 -0.87
C GLY A 3 22.04 31.19 -1.12
N SER A 4 21.07 30.53 -1.48
CA SER A 4 21.14 29.10 -1.55
C SER A 4 22.01 28.67 -2.68
N PRO A 5 22.72 27.57 -2.53
CA PRO A 5 23.42 26.94 -3.62
C PRO A 5 22.46 26.58 -4.75
N PRO A 6 22.95 26.41 -5.98
CA PRO A 6 22.10 26.03 -7.08
C PRO A 6 21.30 24.76 -6.83
N SER A 7 21.86 23.83 -6.08
CA SER A 7 21.15 22.60 -5.72
C SER A 7 19.90 22.86 -4.88
N ALA A 8 19.98 23.83 -3.95
CA ALA A 8 18.84 24.22 -3.15
C ALA A 8 17.76 24.87 -4.01
N LYS A 9 18.15 25.66 -4.98
CA LYS A 9 17.23 26.27 -5.92
C LYS A 9 16.48 25.21 -6.72
N ARG A 10 17.18 24.18 -7.16
CA ARG A 10 16.57 23.05 -7.87
C ARG A 10 15.59 22.32 -6.95
N MET A 11 15.95 22.13 -5.70
CA MET A 11 15.08 21.48 -4.74
C MET A 11 13.80 22.27 -4.51
N LYS A 12 13.89 23.58 -4.46
CA LYS A 12 12.70 24.43 -4.35
C LYS A 12 11.76 24.22 -5.53
N SER A 13 12.31 24.16 -6.72
CA SER A 13 11.51 23.92 -7.91
C SER A 13 10.76 22.60 -7.85
N ARG A 14 11.45 21.55 -7.41
CA ARG A 14 10.80 20.24 -7.19
C ARG A 14 9.74 20.34 -6.12
N GLY A 15 10.01 21.04 -5.05
CA GLY A 15 9.07 21.23 -3.97
C GLY A 15 7.77 21.85 -4.45
N VAL A 16 7.87 22.87 -5.28
CA VAL A 16 6.69 23.53 -5.83
C VAL A 16 5.85 22.55 -6.65
N LYS A 17 6.49 21.77 -7.54
CA LYS A 17 5.78 20.78 -8.32
C LYS A 17 5.15 19.72 -7.45
N SER A 18 5.89 19.25 -6.45
CA SER A 18 5.39 18.25 -5.52
C SER A 18 4.21 18.78 -4.72
N SER A 19 4.26 20.05 -4.31
CA SER A 19 3.18 20.65 -3.53
C SER A 19 1.86 20.63 -4.26
N GLY A 20 1.85 21.03 -5.54
CA GLY A 20 0.62 20.99 -6.33
C GLY A 20 0.04 19.60 -6.45
N LYS A 21 0.91 18.62 -6.64
CA LYS A 21 0.51 17.22 -6.72
C LYS A 21 -0.03 16.73 -5.38
N LEU A 22 0.64 17.06 -4.29
CA LEU A 22 0.24 16.66 -2.96
C LEU A 22 -1.09 17.29 -2.54
N GLU A 23 -1.33 18.53 -2.91
CA GLU A 23 -2.61 19.17 -2.65
C GLU A 23 -3.76 18.39 -3.27
N GLY A 24 -3.58 17.93 -4.50
CA GLY A 24 -4.57 17.09 -5.16
C GLY A 24 -4.76 15.75 -4.47
N TRP A 25 -3.66 15.14 -4.05
CA TRP A 25 -3.73 13.83 -3.41
C TRP A 25 -4.40 13.85 -2.03
N PHE A 26 -4.26 14.95 -1.30
CA PHE A 26 -4.74 15.06 0.08
C PHE A 26 -5.82 16.13 0.25
N ALA A 27 -6.40 16.58 -0.85
CA ALA A 27 -7.47 17.59 -0.85
C ALA A 27 -7.09 18.85 -0.04
N GLY A 28 -5.83 19.26 -0.14
CA GLY A 28 -5.34 20.43 0.54
C GLY A 28 -5.15 20.29 2.05
N ASP A 29 -5.33 19.11 2.61
CA ASP A 29 -5.16 18.89 4.04
C ASP A 29 -3.69 18.97 4.42
N THR A 30 -3.31 20.06 5.07
CA THR A 30 -1.92 20.33 5.45
C THR A 30 -1.37 19.28 6.41
N ASN A 31 -2.18 18.78 7.31
CA ASN A 31 -1.74 17.75 8.26
C ASN A 31 -1.39 16.45 7.54
N LEU A 32 -2.19 16.05 6.58
CA LEU A 32 -1.93 14.84 5.79
C LEU A 32 -0.71 15.03 4.89
N ILE A 33 -0.57 16.21 4.29
CA ILE A 33 0.60 16.53 3.46
C ILE A 33 1.89 16.45 4.29
N ASN A 34 1.87 17.02 5.49
CA ASN A 34 3.01 16.98 6.39
C ASN A 34 3.34 15.55 6.83
N LYS A 35 2.32 14.76 7.16
CA LYS A 35 2.50 13.37 7.51
C LYS A 35 3.15 12.60 6.36
N TYR A 36 2.67 12.81 5.15
CA TYR A 36 3.24 12.17 3.97
C TYR A 36 4.71 12.54 3.80
N LEU A 37 5.02 13.84 3.83
CA LEU A 37 6.39 14.33 3.60
C LEU A 37 7.37 13.91 4.68
N LEU A 38 6.95 13.97 5.94
CA LEU A 38 7.84 13.73 7.06
C LEU A 38 7.99 12.26 7.43
N GLU A 39 6.97 11.46 7.22
CA GLU A 39 6.96 10.08 7.69
C GLU A 39 6.91 9.05 6.56
N ILE A 40 5.98 9.22 5.64
CA ILE A 40 5.64 8.14 4.70
C ILE A 40 6.50 8.19 3.43
N SER A 41 6.72 9.38 2.86
CA SER A 41 7.40 9.50 1.57
C SER A 41 8.84 8.95 1.59
N ARG A 42 9.45 8.92 2.75
CA ARG A 42 10.83 8.46 2.92
C ARG A 42 10.93 6.94 3.05
N LYS A 43 9.81 6.28 3.29
CA LYS A 43 9.82 4.82 3.46
C LYS A 43 9.85 4.13 2.11
N ASN A 44 10.54 3.01 2.06
CA ASN A 44 10.59 2.20 0.85
C ASN A 44 9.38 1.27 0.80
N VAL A 45 8.85 1.10 -0.40
CA VAL A 45 7.82 0.09 -0.62
C VAL A 45 8.52 -1.19 -1.06
N ASN A 46 8.39 -2.23 -0.24
CA ASN A 46 9.00 -3.50 -0.56
C ASN A 46 8.24 -4.20 -1.68
N THR A 47 9.01 -4.83 -2.58
CA THR A 47 8.41 -5.66 -3.60
C THR A 47 7.84 -6.92 -2.93
N PRO A 48 6.57 -7.25 -3.14
CA PRO A 48 6.00 -8.45 -2.56
C PRO A 48 6.70 -9.70 -3.06
N LYS A 49 6.84 -10.68 -2.20
CA LYS A 49 7.35 -11.99 -2.56
C LYS A 49 6.18 -12.87 -2.98
N VAL A 50 6.36 -13.60 -4.05
CA VAL A 50 5.34 -14.49 -4.59
C VAL A 50 5.72 -15.93 -4.28
N VAL A 51 4.75 -16.69 -3.80
CA VAL A 51 4.95 -18.11 -3.53
C VAL A 51 4.40 -18.92 -4.70
N SER A 52 5.18 -19.86 -5.21
CA SER A 52 4.76 -20.74 -6.29
C SER A 52 4.36 -22.09 -5.71
N PHE A 53 3.08 -22.42 -5.83
CA PHE A 53 2.58 -23.73 -5.38
C PHE A 53 3.09 -24.86 -6.28
N THR A 54 3.34 -24.55 -7.55
CA THR A 54 3.96 -25.52 -8.47
C THR A 54 5.36 -25.88 -8.02
N TRP A 55 6.14 -24.88 -7.63
CA TRP A 55 7.48 -25.10 -7.11
C TRP A 55 7.45 -25.93 -5.84
N MET A 56 6.51 -25.64 -4.94
CA MET A 56 6.33 -26.41 -3.70
C MET A 56 6.05 -27.89 -4.00
N LYS A 57 5.23 -28.15 -5.01
CA LYS A 57 4.93 -29.51 -5.43
C LYS A 57 6.19 -30.22 -5.91
N GLN A 58 7.01 -29.53 -6.71
CA GLN A 58 8.25 -30.07 -7.22
C GLN A 58 9.24 -30.38 -6.09
N GLN A 59 9.22 -29.58 -5.03
CA GLN A 59 10.09 -29.76 -3.86
C GLN A 59 9.48 -30.69 -2.82
N LYS A 60 8.37 -31.34 -3.13
CA LYS A 60 7.67 -32.29 -2.25
C LYS A 60 7.26 -31.67 -0.91
N LEU A 61 6.83 -30.41 -0.95
CA LEU A 61 6.34 -29.69 0.24
C LEU A 61 4.82 -29.82 0.36
N ASP A 62 4.31 -31.03 0.23
CA ASP A 62 2.88 -31.26 0.15
C ASP A 62 2.13 -30.90 1.44
N SER A 63 2.71 -31.16 2.59
CA SER A 63 2.08 -30.84 3.87
C SER A 63 1.92 -29.34 4.03
N VAL A 64 2.94 -28.55 3.71
CA VAL A 64 2.89 -27.09 3.76
C VAL A 64 1.84 -26.59 2.78
N ARG A 65 1.85 -27.11 1.57
CA ARG A 65 0.93 -26.72 0.51
C ARG A 65 -0.52 -27.00 0.90
N SER A 66 -0.78 -28.17 1.50
CA SER A 66 -2.12 -28.55 1.96
C SER A 66 -2.62 -27.59 3.03
N VAL A 67 -1.80 -27.26 4.00
CA VAL A 67 -2.18 -26.32 5.08
C VAL A 67 -2.53 -24.96 4.48
N LEU A 68 -1.71 -24.44 3.56
CA LEU A 68 -1.96 -23.15 2.95
C LEU A 68 -3.26 -23.13 2.14
N LYS A 69 -3.55 -24.21 1.41
CA LYS A 69 -4.80 -24.32 0.68
C LYS A 69 -6.01 -24.41 1.60
N GLU A 70 -5.89 -25.17 2.67
CA GLU A 70 -6.96 -25.33 3.65
C GLU A 70 -7.31 -24.01 4.31
N GLN A 71 -6.31 -23.18 4.58
CA GLN A 71 -6.50 -21.85 5.14
C GLN A 71 -6.91 -20.80 4.10
N ARG A 72 -7.07 -21.20 2.85
CA ARG A 72 -7.41 -20.32 1.74
C ARG A 72 -6.36 -19.23 1.49
N LEU A 73 -5.11 -19.56 1.75
CA LEU A 73 -4.01 -18.61 1.56
C LEU A 73 -3.37 -18.67 0.18
N LYS A 74 -3.71 -19.70 -0.62
CA LYS A 74 -3.10 -19.88 -1.94
C LYS A 74 -3.22 -18.64 -2.81
N ARG A 75 -4.43 -18.13 -2.96
CA ARG A 75 -4.68 -16.95 -3.78
C ARG A 75 -3.92 -15.74 -3.29
N PHE A 76 -3.93 -15.52 -1.98
CA PHE A 76 -3.22 -14.40 -1.38
C PHE A 76 -1.71 -14.49 -1.62
N MET A 77 -1.12 -15.67 -1.43
CA MET A 77 0.32 -15.86 -1.55
C MET A 77 0.82 -15.84 -2.99
N GLU A 78 -0.07 -16.10 -3.95
CA GLU A 78 0.27 -16.06 -5.37
C GLU A 78 -0.12 -14.77 -6.06
N LEU A 79 -0.61 -13.78 -5.32
CA LEU A 79 -0.99 -12.49 -5.92
C LEU A 79 0.23 -11.82 -6.54
N THR A 80 0.06 -11.40 -7.77
CA THR A 80 1.07 -10.66 -8.53
C THR A 80 0.44 -9.43 -9.16
N GLY A 81 1.26 -8.53 -9.64
CA GLY A 81 0.78 -7.35 -10.31
C GLY A 81 1.75 -6.20 -10.16
N ASN A 82 1.45 -5.13 -10.83
CA ASN A 82 2.25 -3.92 -10.74
C ASN A 82 2.01 -3.24 -9.41
N ILE A 83 3.10 -2.72 -8.84
CA ILE A 83 3.03 -1.93 -7.64
C ILE A 83 3.33 -0.49 -7.99
N TYR A 84 2.50 0.40 -7.49
CA TYR A 84 2.65 1.84 -7.67
C TYR A 84 3.03 2.46 -6.33
N PRO A 85 4.33 2.65 -6.07
CA PRO A 85 4.79 3.08 -4.74
C PRO A 85 4.14 4.34 -4.22
N ASP A 86 3.91 5.32 -5.08
CA ASP A 86 3.29 6.57 -4.67
C ASP A 86 1.86 6.36 -4.19
N LEU A 87 1.10 5.51 -4.89
CA LEU A 87 -0.28 5.21 -4.50
C LEU A 87 -0.34 4.45 -3.20
N VAL A 88 0.59 3.52 -2.99
CA VAL A 88 0.70 2.78 -1.73
C VAL A 88 0.97 3.74 -0.58
N LYS A 89 1.87 4.68 -0.78
CA LYS A 89 2.21 5.67 0.24
C LYS A 89 1.04 6.59 0.56
N VAL A 90 0.29 7.03 -0.45
CA VAL A 90 -0.92 7.84 -0.25
C VAL A 90 -1.96 7.03 0.52
N PHE A 91 -2.14 5.76 0.17
CA PHE A 91 -3.06 4.88 0.87
C PHE A 91 -2.73 4.82 2.36
N TYR A 92 -1.47 4.57 2.70
CA TYR A 92 -1.05 4.49 4.10
C TYR A 92 -1.14 5.82 4.83
N THR A 93 -0.91 6.93 4.14
CA THR A 93 -1.03 8.26 4.76
C THR A 93 -2.47 8.53 5.20
N ASN A 94 -3.43 8.14 4.36
CA ASN A 94 -4.85 8.37 4.61
C ASN A 94 -5.54 7.24 5.37
N LEU A 95 -4.78 6.20 5.74
CA LEU A 95 -5.35 5.02 6.37
C LEU A 95 -5.83 5.32 7.79
N SER A 96 -7.04 4.89 8.09
CA SER A 96 -7.61 4.98 9.44
C SER A 96 -8.57 3.82 9.67
N PHE A 97 -9.02 3.70 10.91
CA PHE A 97 -10.03 2.70 11.28
C PHE A 97 -11.36 3.39 11.47
N ASP A 98 -12.41 2.76 10.98
CA ASP A 98 -13.77 3.18 11.21
C ASP A 98 -14.55 1.93 11.68
N GLY A 99 -14.69 1.79 12.98
CA GLY A 99 -15.24 0.58 13.57
C GLY A 99 -14.33 -0.60 13.29
N ASN A 100 -14.82 -1.61 12.59
CA ASN A 100 -14.05 -2.80 12.24
C ASN A 100 -13.50 -2.74 10.82
N SER A 101 -13.60 -1.59 10.16
CA SER A 101 -13.17 -1.43 8.78
C SER A 101 -11.94 -0.55 8.69
N LEU A 102 -11.11 -0.83 7.69
CA LEU A 102 -10.03 0.07 7.29
C LEU A 102 -10.58 1.02 6.24
N VAL A 103 -10.31 2.30 6.40
CA VAL A 103 -10.73 3.30 5.41
C VAL A 103 -9.53 4.08 4.92
N SER A 104 -9.55 4.45 3.65
CA SER A 104 -8.52 5.28 3.06
C SER A 104 -9.09 6.04 1.86
N HIS A 105 -8.29 6.91 1.30
CA HIS A 105 -8.68 7.71 0.15
C HIS A 105 -7.46 7.85 -0.76
N VAL A 106 -7.62 7.49 -2.02
CA VAL A 106 -6.53 7.55 -3.01
C VAL A 106 -7.07 8.13 -4.30
N LYS A 107 -6.52 9.26 -4.71
CA LYS A 107 -6.86 9.91 -5.98
C LYS A 107 -8.36 10.07 -6.21
N GLY A 108 -9.05 10.60 -5.22
CA GLY A 108 -10.49 10.85 -5.34
C GLY A 108 -11.38 9.63 -5.11
N VAL A 109 -10.78 8.49 -4.79
CA VAL A 109 -11.55 7.26 -4.54
C VAL A 109 -11.52 6.94 -3.07
N ASP A 110 -12.70 6.88 -2.46
CA ASP A 110 -12.83 6.42 -1.08
C ASP A 110 -12.81 4.89 -1.05
N MET A 111 -12.05 4.36 -0.11
CA MET A 111 -11.89 2.91 0.03
C MET A 111 -12.32 2.49 1.42
N VAL A 112 -13.22 1.53 1.48
CA VAL A 112 -13.65 0.93 2.75
C VAL A 112 -13.37 -0.56 2.64
N ILE A 113 -12.49 -1.05 3.50
CA ILE A 113 -12.06 -2.45 3.46
C ILE A 113 -12.64 -3.16 4.68
N THR A 114 -13.66 -3.95 4.42
CA THR A 114 -14.33 -4.78 5.42
C THR A 114 -13.81 -6.21 5.34
N ASN A 115 -14.26 -7.05 6.27
CA ASN A 115 -13.92 -8.48 6.21
C ASN A 115 -14.44 -9.12 4.92
N GLU A 116 -15.61 -8.71 4.45
CA GLU A 116 -16.18 -9.21 3.21
C GLU A 116 -15.32 -8.83 2.01
N VAL A 117 -14.77 -7.61 2.01
CA VAL A 117 -13.86 -7.16 0.94
C VAL A 117 -12.59 -8.01 0.95
N TRP A 118 -12.02 -8.26 2.13
CA TRP A 118 -10.84 -9.11 2.23
C TRP A 118 -11.11 -10.50 1.67
N SER A 119 -12.24 -11.11 2.04
CA SER A 119 -12.61 -12.42 1.54
C SER A 119 -12.81 -12.41 0.03
N ALA A 120 -13.46 -11.38 -0.50
CA ALA A 120 -13.73 -11.29 -1.94
C ALA A 120 -12.45 -11.08 -2.76
N VAL A 121 -11.55 -10.22 -2.28
CA VAL A 121 -10.36 -9.85 -3.05
C VAL A 121 -9.26 -10.90 -2.94
N ILE A 122 -8.95 -11.37 -1.74
CA ILE A 122 -7.80 -12.26 -1.53
C ILE A 122 -8.20 -13.68 -1.11
N GLY A 123 -9.47 -13.94 -0.99
CA GLY A 123 -9.97 -15.30 -0.74
C GLY A 123 -9.77 -15.81 0.67
N LEU A 124 -9.43 -14.94 1.63
CA LEU A 124 -9.29 -15.34 3.02
C LEU A 124 -10.65 -15.64 3.65
N LYS A 125 -10.64 -16.54 4.63
CA LYS A 125 -11.85 -16.81 5.42
C LYS A 125 -12.18 -15.60 6.28
N SER A 126 -13.45 -15.27 6.38
CA SER A 126 -13.89 -14.15 7.23
C SER A 126 -14.10 -14.57 8.68
N SER A 127 -14.13 -15.86 8.95
CA SER A 127 -14.27 -16.41 10.31
C SER A 127 -12.96 -17.04 10.76
N GLY A 128 -12.80 -17.20 12.06
CA GLY A 128 -11.63 -17.84 12.61
C GLY A 128 -11.54 -19.32 12.27
N LEU A 129 -10.51 -19.93 12.72
CA LEU A 129 -10.25 -21.35 12.51
C LEU A 129 -11.20 -22.23 13.31
#